data_a7e5617d7c88f294be13778c9d757555
#
_entry.id   a7e5617d7c88f294be13778c9d757555
#
_cell.length_a   1.000
_cell.length_b   1.000
_cell.length_c   1.000
_cell.angle_alpha   90.00
_cell.angle_beta   90.00
_cell.angle_gamma   90.00
#
_symmetry.space_group_name_H-M   'P 1'
#
loop_
_entity.id
_entity.type
_entity.pdbx_description
1 polymer ?
#
loop_
_entity_poly.entity_id
_entity_poly.type
_entity_poly.pdbx_seq_one_letter_code
_entity_poly.pdbx_strand_id
1 'polypeptide(L)'
;GKMQDVSKGEGRTVLFVSHNMAAVRSLCTRGIVLKNGLIDYIGNSKEAIKYYLKEDFHINKGQIKDNIVWTKNGLSITNIQLNHSSLVQTTITSGQETLSLRIEGETKQDMQTDVMLILKNQDEVPMVSLAEGHCKGIIEKIGKGKFVIERTIQLPKLLSCGDYFADLFLHHPMVEWQMKAPHCVDIHIDGYQESFGRPLRLKEEGFMGLETI
;
A
#
# COMPACT_ATOMS: atom_id res chain seq x y z
N GLY A 1 -22.21 -14.23 11.39
CA GLY A 1 -21.40 -15.11 12.24
C GLY A 1 -21.68 -14.86 13.72
N LYS A 2 -21.31 -15.75 14.62
CA LYS A 2 -21.63 -15.71 16.08
C LYS A 2 -21.48 -14.35 16.80
N MET A 3 -20.61 -13.47 16.33
CA MET A 3 -20.43 -12.13 16.92
C MET A 3 -21.58 -11.16 16.60
N GLN A 4 -22.17 -11.23 15.42
CA GLN A 4 -23.34 -10.41 15.07
C GLN A 4 -24.60 -10.82 15.83
N ASP A 5 -24.73 -12.11 16.13
CA ASP A 5 -25.88 -12.67 16.83
C ASP A 5 -25.91 -12.26 18.31
N VAL A 6 -24.74 -12.20 18.97
CA VAL A 6 -24.58 -11.76 20.37
C VAL A 6 -24.91 -10.27 20.54
N SER A 7 -24.52 -9.43 19.56
CA SER A 7 -24.77 -7.97 19.62
C SER A 7 -26.23 -7.60 19.36
N LYS A 8 -26.93 -8.35 18.49
CA LYS A 8 -28.32 -8.06 18.10
C LYS A 8 -29.38 -8.76 18.94
N GLY A 9 -29.04 -9.88 19.59
CA GLY A 9 -30.00 -10.72 20.30
C GLY A 9 -30.22 -10.37 21.79
N GLU A 10 -29.23 -9.77 22.47
CA GLU A 10 -29.26 -9.60 23.93
C GLU A 10 -29.05 -8.15 24.40
N GLY A 11 -29.00 -7.16 23.50
CA GLY A 11 -28.82 -5.75 23.89
C GLY A 11 -27.46 -5.44 24.54
N ARG A 12 -26.48 -6.31 24.43
CA ARG A 12 -25.17 -6.15 25.06
C ARG A 12 -24.22 -5.29 24.19
N THR A 13 -23.45 -4.45 24.84
CA THR A 13 -22.36 -3.71 24.21
C THR A 13 -21.13 -4.61 24.10
N VAL A 14 -20.63 -4.81 22.88
CA VAL A 14 -19.40 -5.58 22.61
C VAL A 14 -18.29 -4.62 22.24
N LEU A 15 -17.16 -4.71 22.92
CA LEU A 15 -15.94 -4.00 22.56
C LEU A 15 -15.06 -4.92 21.70
N PHE A 16 -14.76 -4.47 20.48
CA PHE A 16 -13.92 -5.19 19.55
C PHE A 16 -12.63 -4.42 19.30
N VAL A 17 -11.48 -5.01 19.65
CA VAL A 17 -10.15 -4.43 19.44
C VAL A 17 -9.44 -5.19 18.36
N SER A 18 -9.04 -4.51 17.30
CA SER A 18 -8.37 -5.12 16.16
C SER A 18 -7.56 -4.09 15.38
N HIS A 19 -6.50 -4.54 14.73
CA HIS A 19 -5.78 -3.80 13.70
C HIS A 19 -6.29 -4.12 12.28
N ASN A 20 -7.26 -5.01 12.14
CA ASN A 20 -7.91 -5.31 10.86
C ASN A 20 -9.07 -4.34 10.62
N MET A 21 -8.83 -3.29 9.84
CA MET A 21 -9.80 -2.23 9.58
C MET A 21 -11.03 -2.73 8.81
N ALA A 22 -10.89 -3.72 7.94
CA ALA A 22 -12.02 -4.34 7.25
C ALA A 22 -12.96 -5.05 8.23
N ALA A 23 -12.41 -5.76 9.22
CA ALA A 23 -13.20 -6.39 10.29
C ALA A 23 -13.89 -5.33 11.18
N VAL A 24 -13.17 -4.27 11.59
CA VAL A 24 -13.76 -3.15 12.37
C VAL A 24 -14.90 -2.50 11.61
N ARG A 25 -14.72 -2.24 10.30
CA ARG A 25 -15.75 -1.63 9.43
C ARG A 25 -17.00 -2.50 9.32
N SER A 26 -16.82 -3.82 9.20
CA SER A 26 -17.95 -4.75 8.99
C SER A 26 -18.70 -5.11 10.27
N LEU A 27 -18.03 -5.09 11.43
CA LEU A 27 -18.57 -5.56 12.70
C LEU A 27 -19.00 -4.43 13.62
N CYS A 28 -18.39 -3.24 13.51
CA CYS A 28 -18.60 -2.14 14.44
C CYS A 28 -19.42 -0.99 13.82
N THR A 29 -20.35 -0.43 14.56
CA THR A 29 -21.10 0.78 14.19
C THR A 29 -20.39 2.05 14.66
N ARG A 30 -19.63 1.97 15.76
CA ARG A 30 -18.87 3.06 16.35
C ARG A 30 -17.41 2.64 16.52
N GLY A 31 -16.51 3.62 16.48
CA GLY A 31 -15.08 3.45 16.72
C GLY A 31 -14.55 4.45 17.74
N ILE A 32 -13.58 3.98 18.53
CA ILE A 32 -12.80 4.81 19.46
C ILE A 32 -11.34 4.64 19.06
N VAL A 33 -10.65 5.73 18.80
CA VAL A 33 -9.21 5.75 18.57
C VAL A 33 -8.52 6.13 19.87
N LEU A 34 -7.53 5.34 20.28
CA LEU A 34 -6.71 5.59 21.45
C LEU A 34 -5.31 6.02 21.03
N LYS A 35 -4.77 7.05 21.68
CA LYS A 35 -3.41 7.52 21.50
C LYS A 35 -2.75 7.72 22.87
N ASN A 36 -1.63 7.07 23.09
CA ASN A 36 -0.93 7.11 24.39
C ASN A 36 -1.81 6.79 25.60
N GLY A 37 -2.76 5.86 25.43
CA GLY A 37 -3.70 5.46 26.49
C GLY A 37 -4.89 6.41 26.70
N LEU A 38 -4.98 7.50 25.95
CA LEU A 38 -6.10 8.46 26.00
C LEU A 38 -7.00 8.31 24.78
N ILE A 39 -8.28 8.70 24.96
CA ILE A 39 -9.21 8.76 23.84
C ILE A 39 -8.85 9.98 22.98
N ASP A 40 -8.54 9.71 21.72
CA ASP A 40 -8.14 10.72 20.73
C ASP A 40 -9.30 11.04 19.75
N TYR A 41 -10.10 10.03 19.41
CA TYR A 41 -11.28 10.21 18.57
C TYR A 41 -12.40 9.24 18.96
N ILE A 42 -13.66 9.73 18.87
CA ILE A 42 -14.87 8.89 18.96
C ILE A 42 -15.82 9.29 17.84
N GLY A 43 -16.29 8.32 17.06
CA GLY A 43 -17.23 8.56 15.97
C GLY A 43 -17.86 7.29 15.43
N ASN A 44 -18.46 7.37 14.23
CA ASN A 44 -18.84 6.16 13.53
C ASN A 44 -17.59 5.37 13.08
N SER A 45 -17.72 4.06 12.89
CA SER A 45 -16.59 3.19 12.59
C SER A 45 -15.81 3.61 11.34
N LYS A 46 -16.48 4.10 10.29
CA LYS A 46 -15.82 4.54 9.06
C LYS A 46 -14.97 5.79 9.26
N GLU A 47 -15.48 6.76 10.01
CA GLU A 47 -14.75 8.00 10.34
C GLU A 47 -13.60 7.73 11.31
N ALA A 48 -13.83 6.87 12.33
CA ALA A 48 -12.79 6.46 13.25
C ALA A 48 -11.62 5.74 12.54
N ILE A 49 -11.91 4.84 11.60
CA ILE A 49 -10.90 4.20 10.76
C ILE A 49 -10.16 5.25 9.92
N LYS A 50 -10.89 6.15 9.26
CA LYS A 50 -10.27 7.21 8.47
C LYS A 50 -9.37 8.13 9.32
N TYR A 51 -9.80 8.41 10.55
CA TYR A 51 -9.02 9.21 11.50
C TYR A 51 -7.76 8.46 11.94
N TYR A 52 -7.89 7.21 12.37
CA TYR A 52 -6.79 6.32 12.76
C TYR A 52 -5.74 6.20 11.65
N LEU A 53 -6.19 5.87 10.43
CA LEU A 53 -5.30 5.74 9.27
C LEU A 53 -4.61 7.06 8.89
N LYS A 54 -5.27 8.20 9.07
CA LYS A 54 -4.63 9.51 8.83
C LYS A 54 -3.55 9.85 9.85
N GLU A 55 -3.67 9.42 11.09
CA GLU A 55 -2.68 9.67 12.14
C GLU A 55 -1.50 8.72 12.09
N ASP A 56 -1.75 7.43 11.84
CA ASP A 56 -0.67 6.43 11.71
C ASP A 56 0.13 6.61 10.41
N PHE A 57 -0.53 7.15 9.38
CA PHE A 57 0.08 7.47 8.10
C PHE A 57 0.05 8.98 7.87
N HIS A 58 0.89 9.72 8.60
CA HIS A 58 1.33 11.02 8.12
C HIS A 58 2.06 10.78 6.79
N ILE A 59 1.30 10.79 5.68
CA ILE A 59 1.93 11.03 4.39
C ILE A 59 2.53 12.41 4.52
N ASN A 60 3.81 12.47 4.80
CA ASN A 60 4.54 13.71 4.76
C ASN A 60 4.29 14.27 3.36
N LYS A 61 3.64 15.43 3.30
CA LYS A 61 3.51 16.18 2.04
C LYS A 61 4.93 16.50 1.57
N GLY A 62 5.48 15.61 0.74
CA GLY A 62 6.88 15.68 0.36
C GLY A 62 7.22 14.62 -0.67
N GLN A 63 8.36 14.04 -0.50
CA GLN A 63 8.87 13.00 -1.38
C GLN A 63 8.56 11.60 -0.84
N ILE A 64 8.48 10.62 -1.74
CA ILE A 64 8.22 9.21 -1.41
C ILE A 64 9.21 8.69 -0.36
N LYS A 65 10.48 9.06 -0.49
CA LYS A 65 11.55 8.66 0.45
C LYS A 65 11.35 9.15 1.89
N ASP A 66 10.61 10.26 2.08
CA ASP A 66 10.37 10.84 3.40
C ASP A 66 9.41 9.97 4.25
N ASN A 67 8.75 9.00 3.62
CA ASN A 67 7.88 8.01 4.25
C ASN A 67 8.59 6.69 4.61
N ILE A 68 9.92 6.65 4.50
CA ILE A 68 10.69 5.50 4.97
C ILE A 68 10.68 5.49 6.50
N VAL A 69 10.08 4.47 7.08
CA VAL A 69 10.00 4.33 8.56
C VAL A 69 11.18 3.57 9.12
N TRP A 70 11.87 2.80 8.30
CA TRP A 70 13.00 2.02 8.76
C TRP A 70 13.94 1.60 7.60
N THR A 71 15.23 1.64 7.87
CA THR A 71 16.26 1.06 7.01
C THR A 71 17.26 0.25 7.85
N LYS A 72 17.81 -0.81 7.24
CA LYS A 72 18.92 -1.58 7.83
C LYS A 72 20.14 -0.68 8.05
N ASN A 73 20.87 -0.93 9.14
CA ASN A 73 22.11 -0.19 9.42
C ASN A 73 23.10 -0.31 8.24
N GLY A 74 23.62 0.82 7.79
CA GLY A 74 24.52 0.91 6.65
C GLY A 74 23.86 1.03 5.29
N LEU A 75 22.52 1.01 5.21
CA LEU A 75 21.75 1.33 4.02
C LEU A 75 21.16 2.74 4.13
N SER A 76 21.31 3.53 3.10
CA SER A 76 20.74 4.87 2.98
C SER A 76 20.04 5.01 1.63
N ILE A 77 18.79 5.46 1.62
CA ILE A 77 18.02 5.74 0.42
C ILE A 77 18.04 7.25 0.16
N THR A 78 18.51 7.64 -1.00
CA THR A 78 18.64 9.05 -1.36
C THR A 78 17.49 9.56 -2.20
N ASN A 79 16.88 8.69 -3.01
CA ASN A 79 15.75 9.06 -3.85
C ASN A 79 14.87 7.84 -4.15
N ILE A 80 13.56 8.09 -4.27
CA ILE A 80 12.58 7.12 -4.79
C ILE A 80 11.69 7.85 -5.77
N GLN A 81 11.51 7.29 -6.96
CA GLN A 81 10.63 7.81 -8.00
C GLN A 81 9.66 6.75 -8.47
N LEU A 82 8.42 7.16 -8.67
CA LEU A 82 7.38 6.39 -9.34
C LEU A 82 6.87 7.20 -10.54
N ASN A 83 6.93 6.62 -11.75
CA ASN A 83 6.68 7.34 -13.02
C ASN A 83 7.46 8.65 -13.13
N HIS A 84 8.76 8.59 -12.85
CA HIS A 84 9.69 9.73 -12.90
C HIS A 84 9.37 10.87 -11.91
N SER A 85 8.44 10.66 -10.98
CA SER A 85 8.10 11.63 -9.94
C SER A 85 8.53 11.11 -8.57
N SER A 86 9.13 11.99 -7.77
CA SER A 86 9.46 11.71 -6.35
C SER A 86 8.32 12.12 -5.40
N LEU A 87 7.23 12.68 -5.90
CA LEU A 87 6.11 13.17 -5.09
C LEU A 87 5.28 12.00 -4.54
N VAL A 88 4.73 12.19 -3.36
CA VAL A 88 3.88 11.20 -2.66
C VAL A 88 2.50 10.99 -3.29
N GLN A 89 2.18 11.72 -4.34
CA GLN A 89 0.92 11.56 -5.09
C GLN A 89 1.23 11.42 -6.57
N THR A 90 0.62 10.42 -7.19
CA THR A 90 0.73 10.19 -8.64
C THR A 90 -0.62 9.76 -9.21
N THR A 91 -0.87 10.12 -10.46
CA THR A 91 -2.02 9.65 -11.23
C THR A 91 -1.53 8.74 -12.34
N ILE A 92 -2.21 7.62 -12.53
CA ILE A 92 -1.92 6.63 -13.55
C ILE A 92 -3.20 6.40 -14.34
N THR A 93 -3.13 6.45 -15.67
CA THR A 93 -4.28 6.07 -16.51
C THR A 93 -4.33 4.54 -16.59
N SER A 94 -5.47 3.96 -16.26
CA SER A 94 -5.74 2.52 -16.45
C SER A 94 -5.54 2.18 -17.93
N GLY A 95 -4.80 1.10 -18.21
CA GLY A 95 -4.33 0.82 -19.57
C GLY A 95 -2.98 1.44 -19.92
N GLN A 96 -2.39 2.28 -19.06
CA GLN A 96 -0.97 2.54 -19.10
C GLN A 96 -0.25 1.21 -18.84
N GLU A 97 0.48 0.73 -19.83
CA GLU A 97 1.01 -0.64 -19.80
C GLU A 97 2.07 -0.84 -18.74
N THR A 98 2.79 0.23 -18.35
CA THR A 98 3.93 0.13 -17.44
C THR A 98 3.97 1.25 -16.41
N LEU A 99 4.42 0.89 -15.21
CA LEU A 99 4.76 1.79 -14.12
C LEU A 99 6.27 1.70 -13.89
N SER A 100 6.99 2.82 -13.99
CA SER A 100 8.43 2.85 -13.71
C SER A 100 8.69 3.15 -12.24
N LEU A 101 9.52 2.33 -11.60
CA LEU A 101 10.02 2.54 -10.24
C LEU A 101 11.54 2.67 -10.28
N ARG A 102 12.08 3.70 -9.65
CA ARG A 102 13.52 3.94 -9.49
C ARG A 102 13.84 4.23 -8.03
N ILE A 103 14.80 3.52 -7.48
CA ILE A 103 15.30 3.67 -6.11
C ILE A 103 16.79 3.93 -6.18
N GLU A 104 17.25 5.01 -5.57
CA GLU A 104 18.65 5.37 -5.48
C GLU A 104 19.09 5.36 -4.01
N GLY A 105 20.30 4.89 -3.78
CA GLY A 105 20.83 4.81 -2.44
C GLY A 105 22.33 4.52 -2.37
N GLU A 106 22.79 4.27 -1.17
CA GLU A 106 24.15 3.87 -0.87
C GLU A 106 24.16 2.78 0.21
N THR A 107 24.99 1.78 0.04
CA THR A 107 25.20 0.71 1.02
C THR A 107 26.66 0.62 1.45
N LYS A 108 26.89 0.37 2.75
CA LYS A 108 28.23 0.20 3.32
C LYS A 108 28.81 -1.20 3.11
N GLN A 109 28.02 -2.14 2.64
CA GLN A 109 28.40 -3.55 2.40
C GLN A 109 27.67 -4.11 1.20
N ASP A 110 28.19 -5.19 0.63
CA ASP A 110 27.50 -5.92 -0.41
C ASP A 110 26.15 -6.45 0.11
N MET A 111 25.12 -6.40 -0.69
CA MET A 111 23.80 -6.92 -0.32
C MET A 111 23.11 -7.63 -1.47
N GLN A 112 22.23 -8.55 -1.12
CA GLN A 112 21.27 -9.16 -2.03
C GLN A 112 19.90 -8.63 -1.69
N THR A 113 19.15 -8.15 -2.67
CA THR A 113 17.87 -7.47 -2.44
C THR A 113 16.84 -7.79 -3.53
N ASP A 114 15.59 -7.70 -3.15
CA ASP A 114 14.44 -7.64 -4.05
C ASP A 114 13.56 -6.45 -3.66
N VAL A 115 12.81 -5.96 -4.63
CA VAL A 115 11.82 -4.91 -4.44
C VAL A 115 10.45 -5.54 -4.27
N MET A 116 9.77 -5.22 -3.18
CA MET A 116 8.37 -5.55 -2.99
C MET A 116 7.55 -4.25 -2.99
N LEU A 117 6.63 -4.15 -3.95
CA LEU A 117 5.64 -3.06 -4.03
C LEU A 117 4.25 -3.67 -3.88
N ILE A 118 3.47 -3.18 -2.93
CA ILE A 118 2.12 -3.67 -2.66
C ILE A 118 1.15 -2.51 -2.84
N LEU A 119 0.26 -2.61 -3.82
CA LEU A 119 -0.86 -1.69 -3.97
C LEU A 119 -2.01 -2.16 -3.08
N LYS A 120 -2.55 -1.25 -2.28
CA LYS A 120 -3.66 -1.48 -1.37
C LYS A 120 -4.81 -0.52 -1.68
N ASN A 121 -6.02 -0.92 -1.35
CA ASN A 121 -7.17 -0.01 -1.37
C ASN A 121 -7.24 0.81 -0.07
N GLN A 122 -8.21 1.72 0.02
CA GLN A 122 -8.43 2.58 1.19
C GLN A 122 -8.79 1.81 2.49
N ASP A 123 -9.07 0.52 2.41
CA ASP A 123 -9.33 -0.36 3.53
C ASP A 123 -8.08 -1.18 3.93
N GLU A 124 -6.90 -0.82 3.40
CA GLU A 124 -5.61 -1.50 3.57
C GLU A 124 -5.56 -2.94 3.04
N VAL A 125 -6.52 -3.32 2.22
CA VAL A 125 -6.54 -4.63 1.60
C VAL A 125 -5.53 -4.66 0.45
N PRO A 126 -4.55 -5.58 0.45
CA PRO A 126 -3.64 -5.76 -0.67
C PRO A 126 -4.41 -6.18 -1.93
N MET A 127 -4.19 -5.45 -3.02
CA MET A 127 -4.89 -5.67 -4.29
C MET A 127 -3.96 -6.27 -5.34
N VAL A 128 -2.74 -5.75 -5.44
CA VAL A 128 -1.72 -6.16 -6.42
C VAL A 128 -0.35 -6.08 -5.77
N SER A 129 0.53 -7.04 -6.05
CA SER A 129 1.89 -7.03 -5.51
C SER A 129 2.92 -7.34 -6.59
N LEU A 130 4.01 -6.58 -6.59
CA LEU A 130 5.28 -6.93 -7.21
C LEU A 130 6.15 -7.59 -6.14
N ALA A 131 6.69 -8.77 -6.40
CA ALA A 131 7.61 -9.48 -5.51
C ALA A 131 8.37 -10.55 -6.31
N GLU A 132 9.28 -10.12 -7.18
CA GLU A 132 9.97 -11.01 -8.14
C GLU A 132 10.86 -12.04 -7.44
N GLY A 133 11.51 -11.66 -6.35
CA GLY A 133 12.31 -12.58 -5.55
C GLY A 133 11.49 -13.70 -4.94
N HIS A 134 10.25 -13.44 -4.51
CA HIS A 134 9.35 -14.48 -4.03
C HIS A 134 8.77 -15.34 -5.16
N CYS A 135 8.34 -14.70 -6.25
CA CYS A 135 7.62 -15.38 -7.32
C CYS A 135 8.53 -16.10 -8.31
N LYS A 136 9.72 -15.54 -8.58
CA LYS A 136 10.63 -15.99 -9.65
C LYS A 136 12.03 -16.34 -9.14
N GLY A 137 12.34 -16.08 -7.86
CA GLY A 137 13.69 -16.24 -7.30
C GLY A 137 14.71 -15.22 -7.83
N ILE A 138 14.26 -14.11 -8.43
CA ILE A 138 15.12 -13.06 -8.96
C ILE A 138 15.57 -12.16 -7.83
N ILE A 139 16.86 -12.20 -7.51
CA ILE A 139 17.47 -11.39 -6.45
C ILE A 139 18.61 -10.59 -7.07
N GLU A 140 18.59 -9.28 -6.85
CA GLU A 140 19.62 -8.37 -7.32
C GLU A 140 20.81 -8.35 -6.36
N LYS A 141 22.02 -8.36 -6.91
CA LYS A 141 23.26 -8.25 -6.15
C LYS A 141 23.80 -6.83 -6.30
N ILE A 142 23.90 -6.14 -5.18
CA ILE A 142 24.38 -4.76 -5.09
C ILE A 142 25.68 -4.75 -4.33
N GLY A 143 26.73 -4.24 -4.96
CA GLY A 143 28.04 -4.03 -4.33
C GLY A 143 28.03 -2.82 -3.40
N LYS A 144 28.99 -2.79 -2.47
CA LYS A 144 29.23 -1.64 -1.59
C LYS A 144 29.37 -0.34 -2.39
N GLY A 145 28.70 0.72 -1.96
CA GLY A 145 28.73 2.05 -2.57
C GLY A 145 27.34 2.51 -3.02
N LYS A 146 27.34 3.45 -3.96
CA LYS A 146 26.08 3.98 -4.55
C LYS A 146 25.46 2.95 -5.46
N PHE A 147 24.12 2.89 -5.45
CA PHE A 147 23.36 1.99 -6.29
C PHE A 147 22.11 2.66 -6.86
N VAL A 148 21.60 2.07 -7.92
CA VAL A 148 20.31 2.39 -8.54
C VAL A 148 19.60 1.07 -8.82
N ILE A 149 18.35 0.96 -8.37
CA ILE A 149 17.45 -0.14 -8.71
C ILE A 149 16.36 0.44 -9.60
N GLU A 150 16.15 -0.15 -10.76
CA GLU A 150 15.07 0.22 -11.67
C GLU A 150 14.17 -0.98 -11.95
N ARG A 151 12.86 -0.72 -11.96
CA ARG A 151 11.84 -1.70 -12.33
C ARG A 151 10.84 -1.08 -13.28
N THR A 152 10.52 -1.80 -14.33
CA THR A 152 9.36 -1.53 -15.19
C THR A 152 8.30 -2.54 -14.85
N ILE A 153 7.21 -2.09 -14.27
CA ILE A 153 6.15 -2.93 -13.71
C ILE A 153 4.98 -2.91 -14.68
N GLN A 154 4.60 -4.09 -15.16
CA GLN A 154 3.40 -4.26 -15.97
C GLN A 154 2.17 -4.22 -15.07
N LEU A 155 1.31 -3.25 -15.28
CA LEU A 155 0.02 -3.18 -14.58
C LEU A 155 -1.02 -4.08 -15.29
N PRO A 156 -1.94 -4.68 -14.53
CA PRO A 156 -3.07 -5.39 -15.14
C PRO A 156 -3.89 -4.42 -16.00
N LYS A 157 -4.19 -4.81 -17.25
CA LYS A 157 -4.93 -3.96 -18.21
C LYS A 157 -6.28 -3.50 -17.68
N LEU A 158 -6.99 -4.37 -16.98
CA LEU A 158 -8.33 -4.10 -16.42
C LEU A 158 -8.29 -3.80 -14.91
N LEU A 159 -7.21 -3.19 -14.43
CA LEU A 159 -7.14 -2.68 -13.06
C LEU A 159 -8.19 -1.57 -12.89
N SER A 160 -9.04 -1.70 -11.89
CA SER A 160 -10.16 -0.80 -11.66
C SER A 160 -9.69 0.62 -11.33
N CYS A 161 -10.40 1.63 -11.80
CA CYS A 161 -10.14 3.01 -11.43
C CYS A 161 -10.52 3.29 -9.96
N GLY A 162 -9.80 4.19 -9.34
CA GLY A 162 -9.99 4.58 -7.94
C GLY A 162 -8.70 4.94 -7.23
N ASP A 163 -8.83 5.11 -5.93
CA ASP A 163 -7.70 5.52 -5.08
C ASP A 163 -7.07 4.29 -4.43
N TYR A 164 -5.78 4.16 -4.65
CA TYR A 164 -4.89 3.17 -4.06
C TYR A 164 -3.78 3.88 -3.28
N PHE A 165 -3.09 3.12 -2.46
CA PHE A 165 -1.80 3.53 -1.93
C PHE A 165 -0.80 2.37 -2.01
N ALA A 166 0.48 2.70 -2.01
CA ALA A 166 1.53 1.70 -2.11
C ALA A 166 2.39 1.62 -0.85
N ASP A 167 2.66 0.39 -0.44
CA ASP A 167 3.76 0.06 0.45
C ASP A 167 4.96 -0.33 -0.40
N LEU A 168 6.15 0.15 -0.05
CA LEU A 168 7.40 -0.18 -0.72
C LEU A 168 8.40 -0.76 0.27
N PHE A 169 9.00 -1.88 -0.10
CA PHE A 169 10.00 -2.56 0.71
C PHE A 169 11.22 -2.96 -0.13
N LEU A 170 12.39 -2.94 0.50
CA LEU A 170 13.56 -3.70 0.07
C LEU A 170 13.78 -4.84 1.04
N HIS A 171 14.04 -6.03 0.53
CA HIS A 171 14.25 -7.21 1.35
C HIS A 171 15.09 -8.27 0.63
N HIS A 172 15.77 -9.10 1.39
CA HIS A 172 16.28 -10.37 0.91
C HIS A 172 15.22 -11.43 1.23
N PRO A 173 14.54 -12.01 0.22
CA PRO A 173 13.44 -12.95 0.45
C PRO A 173 13.81 -14.05 1.44
N MET A 174 12.95 -14.32 2.42
CA MET A 174 13.10 -15.31 3.49
C MET A 174 14.30 -15.10 4.42
N VAL A 175 15.08 -14.03 4.27
CA VAL A 175 16.28 -13.76 5.07
C VAL A 175 16.11 -12.52 5.94
N GLU A 176 15.88 -11.35 5.34
CA GLU A 176 15.79 -10.10 6.10
C GLU A 176 15.04 -8.99 5.38
N TRP A 177 14.48 -8.08 6.15
CA TRP A 177 14.05 -6.77 5.66
C TRP A 177 15.25 -5.83 5.58
N GLN A 178 15.24 -4.90 4.63
CA GLN A 178 16.32 -3.93 4.42
C GLN A 178 15.80 -2.50 4.41
N MET A 179 14.59 -2.25 3.91
CA MET A 179 13.90 -0.97 3.98
C MET A 179 12.40 -1.20 4.11
N LYS A 180 11.73 -0.32 4.87
CA LYS A 180 10.27 -0.32 5.00
C LYS A 180 9.72 1.09 4.81
N ALA A 181 8.83 1.25 3.84
CA ALA A 181 8.11 2.47 3.55
C ALA A 181 6.61 2.14 3.33
N PRO A 182 5.85 1.90 4.41
CA PRO A 182 4.41 1.66 4.30
C PRO A 182 3.72 2.95 3.89
N HIS A 183 2.66 2.83 3.09
CA HIS A 183 1.85 3.94 2.58
C HIS A 183 2.71 5.12 2.08
N CYS A 184 3.73 4.81 1.28
CA CYS A 184 4.71 5.81 0.88
C CYS A 184 4.26 6.67 -0.31
N VAL A 185 3.24 6.25 -1.03
CA VAL A 185 2.68 7.01 -2.17
C VAL A 185 1.20 6.73 -2.35
N ASP A 186 0.42 7.78 -2.58
CA ASP A 186 -0.97 7.72 -3.02
C ASP A 186 -1.02 7.64 -4.54
N ILE A 187 -1.79 6.69 -5.06
CA ILE A 187 -1.92 6.44 -6.48
C ILE A 187 -3.40 6.55 -6.85
N HIS A 188 -3.72 7.55 -7.66
CA HIS A 188 -5.03 7.63 -8.30
C HIS A 188 -4.97 6.95 -9.66
N ILE A 189 -5.81 5.94 -9.87
CA ILE A 189 -5.93 5.25 -11.16
C ILE A 189 -7.17 5.79 -11.86
N ASP A 190 -6.94 6.55 -12.95
CA ASP A 190 -7.99 6.99 -13.84
C ASP A 190 -8.45 5.84 -14.73
N GLY A 191 -9.70 5.91 -15.14
CA GLY A 191 -10.28 4.89 -15.99
C GLY A 191 -9.76 4.90 -17.41
N TYR A 192 -9.47 3.72 -17.94
CA TYR A 192 -9.24 3.50 -19.35
C TYR A 192 -10.56 3.41 -20.10
N GLN A 193 -10.67 4.12 -21.22
CA GLN A 193 -11.85 4.10 -22.07
C GLN A 193 -11.47 3.60 -23.46
N GLU A 194 -11.83 2.37 -23.80
CA GLU A 194 -11.90 1.94 -25.20
C GLU A 194 -13.26 2.33 -25.78
N SER A 195 -13.22 3.02 -26.93
CA SER A 195 -14.32 3.47 -27.81
C SER A 195 -15.73 3.64 -27.23
N PHE A 196 -16.31 2.69 -26.50
CA PHE A 196 -17.66 2.72 -25.95
C PHE A 196 -17.79 2.13 -24.54
N GLY A 197 -16.67 1.69 -23.96
CA GLY A 197 -16.63 1.14 -22.61
C GLY A 197 -16.46 2.22 -21.54
N ARG A 198 -16.87 1.93 -20.31
CA ARG A 198 -16.48 2.69 -19.14
C ARG A 198 -15.52 1.86 -18.27
N PRO A 199 -14.60 2.49 -17.57
CA PRO A 199 -13.72 1.78 -16.66
C PRO A 199 -14.51 1.18 -15.48
N LEU A 200 -14.02 0.06 -14.97
CA LEU A 200 -14.51 -0.51 -13.72
C LEU A 200 -14.13 0.39 -12.54
N ARG A 201 -15.01 0.48 -11.55
CA ARG A 201 -14.80 1.26 -10.35
C ARG A 201 -14.48 0.35 -9.18
N LEU A 202 -13.34 0.60 -8.52
CA LEU A 202 -12.84 -0.21 -7.41
C LEU A 202 -13.88 -0.47 -6.31
N LYS A 203 -14.66 0.56 -5.94
CA LYS A 203 -15.65 0.46 -4.85
C LYS A 203 -16.94 -0.25 -5.22
N GLU A 204 -17.25 -0.34 -6.51
CA GLU A 204 -18.55 -0.82 -6.99
C GLU A 204 -18.44 -2.18 -7.67
N GLU A 205 -17.35 -2.44 -8.39
CA GLU A 205 -17.24 -3.55 -9.34
C GLU A 205 -16.03 -4.45 -9.08
N GLY A 206 -15.27 -4.20 -8.00
CA GLY A 206 -14.09 -4.96 -7.64
C GLY A 206 -12.79 -4.34 -8.18
N PHE A 207 -11.67 -5.03 -8.00
CA PHE A 207 -10.34 -4.47 -8.24
C PHE A 207 -9.77 -4.79 -9.64
N MET A 208 -10.34 -5.74 -10.36
CA MET A 208 -9.88 -6.14 -11.69
C MET A 208 -11.00 -6.76 -12.51
N GLY A 209 -11.08 -6.38 -13.78
CA GLY A 209 -11.95 -7.03 -14.76
C GLY A 209 -11.38 -8.36 -15.27
N LEU A 210 -12.26 -9.16 -15.87
CA LEU A 210 -11.89 -10.38 -16.56
C LEU A 210 -12.09 -10.20 -18.08
N GLU A 211 -11.17 -10.74 -18.87
CA GLU A 211 -11.32 -10.80 -20.32
C GLU A 211 -12.00 -12.10 -20.72
N THR A 212 -12.89 -12.05 -21.72
CA THR A 212 -13.43 -13.26 -22.36
C THR A 212 -12.50 -13.69 -23.49
N ILE A 213 -12.25 -14.99 -23.59
CA ILE A 213 -11.44 -15.62 -24.66
C ILE A 213 -12.33 -15.93 -25.85
#